data_6d74770626308685912692b1a723a0f7
#
_entry.id   6d74770626308685912692b1a723a0f7
#
_cell.length_a   1.000
_cell.length_b   1.000
_cell.length_c   1.000
_cell.angle_alpha   90.00
_cell.angle_beta   90.00
_cell.angle_gamma   90.00
#
_symmetry.space_group_name_H-M   'P 1'
#
loop_
_entity.id
_entity.type
_entity.pdbx_description
1 polymer ?
#
loop_
_entity_poly.entity_id
_entity_poly.type
_entity_poly.pdbx_seq_one_letter_code
_entity_poly.pdbx_strand_id
1 'polypeptide(L)'
;MSEDAITKLLSIPHYHGNSPWEISLQDDVPNQLFGYPVYTTNYLDRVEGGSKPVLFGDFSYYWIGERGKRSVKRLVERYAENGQVAYITSERIDAKLVLTEAVKALEIKA
;
A
#
# COMPACT_ATOMS: atom_id res chain seq x y z
N MET A 1 0.10 5.33 -3.77
CA MET A 1 -0.16 6.78 -3.56
C MET A 1 -1.12 6.93 -2.38
N SER A 2 -0.97 7.96 -1.53
CA SER A 2 -1.92 8.24 -0.45
C SER A 2 -3.21 8.90 -0.98
N GLU A 3 -4.34 8.70 -0.30
CA GLU A 3 -5.62 9.32 -0.68
C GLU A 3 -5.57 10.85 -0.64
N ASP A 4 -4.84 11.41 0.33
CA ASP A 4 -4.65 12.86 0.44
C ASP A 4 -3.90 13.45 -0.77
N ALA A 5 -2.92 12.69 -1.31
CA ALA A 5 -2.21 13.10 -2.52
C ALA A 5 -3.12 13.11 -3.75
N ILE A 6 -4.04 12.17 -3.87
CA ILE A 6 -5.02 12.13 -4.95
C ILE A 6 -5.95 13.35 -4.85
N THR A 7 -6.49 13.61 -3.66
CA THR A 7 -7.40 14.74 -3.43
C THR A 7 -6.72 16.08 -3.78
N LYS A 8 -5.47 16.26 -3.38
CA LYS A 8 -4.69 17.46 -3.72
C LYS A 8 -4.38 17.54 -5.22
N LEU A 9 -4.05 16.42 -5.86
CA LEU A 9 -3.82 16.37 -7.30
C LEU A 9 -5.07 16.78 -8.09
N LEU A 10 -6.24 16.29 -7.69
CA LEU A 10 -7.52 16.62 -8.32
C LEU A 10 -7.93 18.07 -8.10
N SER A 11 -7.45 18.72 -7.02
CA SER A 11 -7.73 20.13 -6.74
C SER A 11 -6.89 21.11 -7.57
N ILE A 12 -5.85 20.63 -8.26
CA ILE A 12 -4.98 21.47 -9.11
C ILE A 12 -5.74 21.86 -10.38
N PRO A 13 -5.88 23.15 -10.71
CA PRO A 13 -6.51 23.57 -11.95
C PRO A 13 -5.72 23.06 -13.16
N HIS A 14 -6.40 22.37 -14.05
CA HIS A 14 -5.76 21.84 -15.25
C HIS A 14 -5.58 22.92 -16.30
N TYR A 15 -4.33 23.16 -16.71
CA TYR A 15 -4.02 24.03 -17.83
C TYR A 15 -4.38 23.31 -19.13
N HIS A 16 -5.18 23.92 -20.00
CA HIS A 16 -5.64 23.40 -21.28
C HIS A 16 -6.70 22.28 -21.27
N GLY A 17 -7.41 22.06 -20.18
CA GLY A 17 -8.62 21.20 -20.17
C GLY A 17 -8.35 19.69 -20.16
N ASN A 18 -7.09 19.24 -20.23
CA ASN A 18 -6.75 17.82 -20.13
C ASN A 18 -6.37 17.47 -18.69
N SER A 19 -7.18 16.64 -18.05
CA SER A 19 -6.80 16.06 -16.75
C SER A 19 -5.77 14.95 -16.94
N PRO A 20 -4.65 14.95 -16.22
CA PRO A 20 -3.73 13.82 -16.20
C PRO A 20 -4.31 12.58 -15.50
N TRP A 21 -5.44 12.76 -14.82
CA TRP A 21 -6.16 11.73 -14.09
C TRP A 21 -7.28 11.14 -14.94
N GLU A 22 -7.24 9.85 -15.17
CA GLU A 22 -8.26 9.09 -15.88
C GLU A 22 -9.02 8.20 -14.90
N ILE A 23 -10.33 8.42 -14.82
CA ILE A 23 -11.22 7.63 -13.98
C ILE A 23 -11.61 6.37 -14.74
N SER A 24 -11.37 5.21 -14.15
CA SER A 24 -11.91 3.96 -14.67
C SER A 24 -13.38 3.81 -14.26
N LEU A 25 -14.23 3.51 -15.24
CA LEU A 25 -15.65 3.19 -15.02
C LEU A 25 -15.89 1.68 -14.81
N GLN A 26 -14.84 0.88 -14.85
CA GLN A 26 -14.92 -0.57 -14.64
C GLN A 26 -14.44 -0.91 -13.23
N ASP A 27 -15.18 -1.76 -12.52
CA ASP A 27 -14.93 -2.07 -11.11
C ASP A 27 -13.56 -2.72 -10.84
N ASP A 28 -13.00 -3.45 -11.81
CA ASP A 28 -11.72 -4.17 -11.66
C ASP A 28 -10.51 -3.43 -12.24
N VAL A 29 -10.70 -2.24 -12.82
CA VAL A 29 -9.61 -1.49 -13.45
C VAL A 29 -9.25 -0.28 -12.59
N PRO A 30 -8.00 -0.17 -12.12
CA PRO A 30 -7.58 0.97 -11.33
C PRO A 30 -7.60 2.27 -12.13
N ASN A 31 -7.85 3.38 -11.46
CA ASN A 31 -7.68 4.71 -12.04
C ASN A 31 -6.26 4.89 -12.56
N GLN A 32 -6.08 5.73 -13.57
CA GLN A 32 -4.79 5.96 -14.18
C GLN A 32 -4.35 7.42 -14.00
N LEU A 33 -3.05 7.59 -13.81
CA LEU A 33 -2.38 8.89 -13.83
C LEU A 33 -1.31 8.85 -14.92
N PHE A 34 -1.42 9.70 -15.92
CA PHE A 34 -0.57 9.69 -17.11
C PHE A 34 -0.46 8.32 -17.80
N GLY A 35 -1.55 7.54 -17.83
CA GLY A 35 -1.56 6.20 -18.40
C GLY A 35 -0.99 5.08 -17.52
N TYR A 36 -0.57 5.39 -16.28
CA TYR A 36 -0.10 4.40 -15.32
C TYR A 36 -1.15 4.09 -14.26
N PRO A 37 -1.35 2.81 -13.90
CA PRO A 37 -2.35 2.43 -12.91
C PRO A 37 -1.96 2.96 -11.51
N VAL A 38 -2.94 3.50 -10.80
CA VAL A 38 -2.76 4.06 -9.45
C VAL A 38 -3.44 3.17 -8.42
N TYR A 39 -2.67 2.73 -7.44
CA TYR A 39 -3.16 2.03 -6.27
C TYR A 39 -3.10 2.95 -5.06
N THR A 40 -4.17 2.99 -4.27
CA THR A 40 -4.28 3.82 -3.07
C THR A 40 -3.93 3.03 -1.82
N THR A 41 -3.35 3.69 -0.85
CA THR A 41 -3.05 3.10 0.46
C THR A 41 -3.02 4.16 1.55
N ASN A 42 -3.51 3.79 2.73
CA ASN A 42 -3.49 4.64 3.91
C ASN A 42 -2.19 4.52 4.73
N TYR A 43 -1.27 3.67 4.28
CA TYR A 43 0.03 3.47 4.95
C TYR A 43 1.11 4.44 4.48
N LEU A 44 0.85 5.25 3.46
CA LEU A 44 1.74 6.32 3.04
C LEU A 44 1.38 7.63 3.74
N ASP A 45 2.38 8.48 3.90
CA ASP A 45 2.25 9.77 4.56
C ASP A 45 1.20 10.66 3.88
N ARG A 46 0.63 11.58 4.65
CA ARG A 46 -0.16 12.68 4.11
C ARG A 46 0.75 13.68 3.39
N VAL A 47 0.16 14.54 2.58
CA VAL A 47 0.91 15.58 1.85
C VAL A 47 1.28 16.72 2.79
N GLU A 48 2.42 16.60 3.42
CA GLU A 48 3.02 17.59 4.32
C GLU A 48 4.47 17.85 3.90
N GLY A 49 5.07 18.93 4.34
CA GLY A 49 6.48 19.21 4.03
C GLY A 49 7.42 18.12 4.56
N GLY A 50 8.27 17.59 3.71
CA GLY A 50 9.20 16.49 4.02
C GLY A 50 8.60 15.07 3.93
N SER A 51 7.29 14.92 3.65
CA SER A 51 6.63 13.64 3.52
C SER A 51 6.81 13.00 2.14
N LYS A 52 6.56 11.67 2.04
CA LYS A 52 6.67 10.89 0.80
C LYS A 52 5.34 10.20 0.46
N PRO A 53 4.32 10.96 0.03
CA PRO A 53 2.96 10.43 -0.19
C PRO A 53 2.80 9.60 -1.47
N VAL A 54 3.78 9.61 -2.37
CA VAL A 54 3.71 8.93 -3.66
C VAL A 54 4.95 8.07 -3.88
N LEU A 55 4.74 6.81 -4.24
CA LEU A 55 5.76 5.92 -4.75
C LEU A 55 5.44 5.58 -6.20
N PHE A 56 6.44 5.61 -7.06
CA PHE A 56 6.33 5.25 -8.47
C PHE A 56 7.47 4.34 -8.87
N GLY A 57 7.16 3.27 -9.58
CA GLY A 57 8.16 2.35 -10.08
C GLY A 57 7.65 0.96 -10.35
N ASP A 58 8.59 0.04 -10.58
CA ASP A 58 8.32 -1.37 -10.80
C ASP A 58 8.42 -2.13 -9.47
N PHE A 59 7.27 -2.51 -8.91
CA PHE A 59 7.18 -3.24 -7.65
C PHE A 59 7.44 -4.74 -7.78
N SER A 60 7.71 -5.26 -8.97
CA SER A 60 8.16 -6.66 -9.14
C SER A 60 9.49 -6.93 -8.44
N TYR A 61 10.29 -5.89 -8.22
CA TYR A 61 11.53 -5.95 -7.44
C TYR A 61 11.33 -5.87 -5.93
N TYR A 62 10.10 -5.74 -5.45
CA TYR A 62 9.77 -5.84 -4.04
C TYR A 62 9.41 -7.28 -3.71
N TRP A 63 10.34 -7.98 -3.08
CA TRP A 63 10.21 -9.40 -2.81
C TRP A 63 9.68 -9.63 -1.40
N ILE A 64 8.71 -10.55 -1.31
CA ILE A 64 8.13 -10.99 -0.05
C ILE A 64 8.54 -12.45 0.14
N GLY A 65 9.23 -12.73 1.24
CA GLY A 65 9.67 -14.06 1.63
C GLY A 65 8.84 -14.60 2.79
N GLU A 66 8.30 -15.79 2.63
CA GLU A 66 7.62 -16.52 3.70
C GLU A 66 8.52 -17.68 4.15
N ARG A 67 8.71 -17.82 5.45
CA ARG A 67 9.46 -18.95 6.02
C ARG A 67 8.55 -19.88 6.79
N GLY A 68 8.42 -21.11 6.29
CA GLY A 68 7.57 -22.14 6.88
C GLY A 68 6.10 -21.97 6.53
N LYS A 69 5.28 -22.86 7.06
CA LYS A 69 3.83 -22.80 6.87
C LYS A 69 3.18 -21.99 7.99
N ARG A 70 2.07 -21.34 7.68
CA ARG A 70 1.17 -20.79 8.69
C ARG A 70 0.73 -21.92 9.61
N SER A 71 0.85 -21.72 10.90
CA SER A 71 0.41 -22.68 11.89
C SER A 71 -0.71 -22.11 12.74
N VAL A 72 -1.70 -22.94 13.01
CA VAL A 72 -2.79 -22.62 13.94
C VAL A 72 -2.78 -23.68 15.04
N LYS A 73 -2.58 -23.25 16.29
CA LYS A 73 -2.69 -24.12 17.46
C LYS A 73 -3.92 -23.77 18.26
N ARG A 74 -4.72 -24.79 18.57
CA ARG A 74 -5.83 -24.69 19.52
C ARG A 74 -5.28 -25.00 20.93
N LEU A 75 -5.48 -24.09 21.86
CA LEU A 75 -5.13 -24.23 23.28
C LEU A 75 -6.40 -24.46 24.09
N VAL A 76 -6.59 -25.66 24.56
CA VAL A 76 -7.78 -26.05 25.36
C VAL A 76 -7.54 -25.85 26.86
N GLU A 77 -6.30 -26.06 27.31
CA GLU A 77 -5.95 -26.10 28.75
C GLU A 77 -5.77 -24.73 29.38
N ARG A 78 -5.23 -23.74 28.62
CA ARG A 78 -4.82 -22.44 29.17
C ARG A 78 -5.93 -21.61 29.77
N TYR A 79 -7.17 -21.75 29.28
CA TYR A 79 -8.34 -20.99 29.73
C TYR A 79 -9.52 -21.89 30.07
N ALA A 80 -9.24 -23.16 30.42
CA ALA A 80 -10.27 -24.15 30.73
C ALA A 80 -11.14 -23.74 31.95
N GLU A 81 -10.54 -23.07 32.91
CA GLU A 81 -11.24 -22.55 34.12
C GLU A 81 -12.35 -21.53 33.78
N ASN A 82 -12.16 -20.79 32.68
CA ASN A 82 -13.12 -19.80 32.20
C ASN A 82 -14.05 -20.34 31.11
N GLY A 83 -13.98 -21.64 30.78
CA GLY A 83 -14.74 -22.23 29.67
C GLY A 83 -14.38 -21.69 28.28
N GLN A 84 -13.17 -21.14 28.12
CA GLN A 84 -12.70 -20.51 26.88
C GLN A 84 -11.66 -21.37 26.18
N VAL A 85 -11.60 -21.27 24.86
CA VAL A 85 -10.58 -21.89 23.99
C VAL A 85 -9.81 -20.79 23.29
N ALA A 86 -8.48 -20.86 23.34
CA ALA A 86 -7.61 -19.93 22.64
C ALA A 86 -7.05 -20.56 21.37
N TYR A 87 -6.88 -19.73 20.34
CA TYR A 87 -6.20 -20.08 19.10
C TYR A 87 -4.97 -19.21 18.93
N ILE A 88 -3.81 -19.82 18.70
CA ILE A 88 -2.58 -19.11 18.36
C ILE A 88 -2.26 -19.36 16.90
N THR A 89 -2.15 -18.29 16.13
CA THR A 89 -1.66 -18.32 14.76
C THR A 89 -0.25 -17.75 14.70
N SER A 90 0.63 -18.39 13.96
CA SER A 90 1.99 -17.91 13.73
C SER A 90 2.35 -17.95 12.26
N GLU A 91 2.97 -16.88 11.79
CA GLU A 91 3.47 -16.70 10.44
C GLU A 91 4.79 -15.94 10.49
N ARG A 92 5.73 -16.28 9.60
CA ARG A 92 6.99 -15.58 9.46
C ARG A 92 7.11 -15.03 8.06
N ILE A 93 7.03 -13.71 7.95
CA ILE A 93 7.12 -12.98 6.69
C ILE A 93 8.19 -11.90 6.83
N ASP A 94 8.97 -11.71 5.79
CA ASP A 94 9.87 -10.58 5.62
C ASP A 94 9.77 -10.07 4.18
N ALA A 95 10.04 -8.79 3.96
CA ALA A 95 9.94 -8.18 2.65
C ALA A 95 11.05 -7.16 2.44
N LYS A 96 11.58 -7.10 1.22
CA LYS A 96 12.65 -6.17 0.87
C LYS A 96 12.58 -5.75 -0.58
N LEU A 97 12.89 -4.48 -0.84
CA LEU A 97 13.17 -3.98 -2.18
C LEU A 97 14.58 -4.43 -2.59
N VAL A 98 14.65 -5.31 -3.58
CA VAL A 98 15.92 -5.90 -4.04
C VAL A 98 16.72 -4.90 -4.87
N LEU A 99 16.05 -4.11 -5.70
CA LEU A 99 16.64 -3.07 -6.54
C LEU A 99 16.07 -1.70 -6.12
N THR A 100 16.85 -0.91 -5.41
CA THR A 100 16.41 0.40 -4.88
C THR A 100 16.11 1.43 -5.97
N GLU A 101 16.74 1.27 -7.15
CA GLU A 101 16.51 2.16 -8.30
C GLU A 101 15.17 1.93 -9.01
N ALA A 102 14.57 0.74 -8.81
CA ALA A 102 13.31 0.37 -9.45
C ALA A 102 12.12 1.17 -8.96
N VAL A 103 12.18 1.70 -7.73
CA VAL A 103 11.09 2.47 -7.11
C VAL A 103 11.62 3.82 -6.65
N LYS A 104 10.91 4.88 -7.04
CA LYS A 104 11.20 6.27 -6.62
C LYS A 104 10.08 6.80 -5.74
N ALA A 105 10.44 7.59 -4.76
CA ALA A 105 9.52 8.30 -3.91
C ALA A 105 9.46 9.78 -4.29
N LEU A 106 8.24 10.33 -4.36
CA LEU A 106 8.04 11.77 -4.47
C LEU A 106 8.06 12.36 -3.07
N GLU A 107 9.03 13.21 -2.81
CA GLU A 107 9.14 13.96 -1.55
C GLU A 107 8.59 15.38 -1.73
N ILE A 108 7.73 15.79 -0.82
CA ILE A 108 7.18 17.15 -0.79
C ILE A 108 8.21 18.06 -0.14
N LYS A 109 8.61 19.09 -0.86
CA LYS A 109 9.55 20.09 -0.31
C LYS A 109 8.92 20.80 0.88
N ALA A 110 9.68 20.86 1.95
CA ALA A 110 9.29 21.61 3.15
C ALA A 110 9.22 23.12 2.88
#